data_76089701ab17d5973890737aec1bd9e7
#
_entry.id   76089701ab17d5973890737aec1bd9e7
#
_cell.length_a   1.000
_cell.length_b   1.000
_cell.length_c   1.000
_cell.angle_alpha   90.00
_cell.angle_beta   90.00
_cell.angle_gamma   90.00
#
_symmetry.space_group_name_H-M   'P 1'
#
loop_
_entity.id
_entity.type
_entity.pdbx_description
1 polymer ?
#
loop_
_entity_poly.entity_id
_entity_poly.type
_entity_poly.pdbx_seq_one_letter_code
_entity_poly.pdbx_strand_id
1 'polypeptide(L)'
;MANPGQERAIRHTAGAAQVFAGPGSGKTYVIVHRIRQLITGQGIDPSHILVITFTKAAALEMQERFFRLMEPERPPVRFGTFHAVFYHILKQSAQYRDYVIITESERRKLIRQIIHMHKRFACLQEEDMDSVTASVSACKTSSVIKQLPVQKITEQDIVFLTEEYTAYLREFGQMDF
;
A
#
# COMPACT_ATOMS: atom_id res chain seq x y z
N MET A 1 -33.38 5.99 -3.90
CA MET A 1 -32.95 7.41 -3.97
C MET A 1 -31.89 7.67 -2.91
N ALA A 2 -30.95 8.55 -3.18
CA ALA A 2 -29.95 8.95 -2.18
C ALA A 2 -30.62 9.80 -1.08
N ASN A 3 -30.15 9.65 0.15
CA ASN A 3 -30.59 10.52 1.24
C ASN A 3 -29.85 11.87 1.21
N PRO A 4 -30.32 12.91 1.94
CA PRO A 4 -29.72 14.26 1.87
C PRO A 4 -28.22 14.29 2.23
N GLY A 5 -27.75 13.44 3.13
CA GLY A 5 -26.32 13.33 3.48
C GLY A 5 -25.49 12.72 2.32
N GLN A 6 -26.03 11.67 1.70
CA GLN A 6 -25.43 11.05 0.52
C GLN A 6 -25.37 12.03 -0.66
N GLU A 7 -26.44 12.78 -0.91
CA GLU A 7 -26.47 13.79 -1.97
C GLU A 7 -25.43 14.89 -1.76
N ARG A 8 -25.29 15.41 -0.53
CA ARG A 8 -24.24 16.39 -0.22
C ARG A 8 -22.83 15.84 -0.51
N ALA A 9 -22.56 14.59 -0.12
CA ALA A 9 -21.28 13.95 -0.37
C ALA A 9 -21.03 13.73 -1.88
N ILE A 10 -22.06 13.34 -2.63
CA ILE A 10 -21.98 13.15 -4.09
C ILE A 10 -21.71 14.47 -4.81
N ARG A 11 -22.37 15.56 -4.41
CA ARG A 11 -22.30 16.88 -5.06
C ARG A 11 -21.17 17.77 -4.57
N HIS A 12 -20.40 17.36 -3.57
CA HIS A 12 -19.28 18.17 -3.06
C HIS A 12 -18.28 18.49 -4.19
N THR A 13 -17.98 19.78 -4.40
CA THR A 13 -17.28 20.24 -5.59
C THR A 13 -15.80 20.54 -5.36
N ALA A 14 -15.43 21.13 -4.24
CA ALA A 14 -14.07 21.63 -4.03
C ALA A 14 -13.59 21.43 -2.59
N GLY A 15 -12.28 21.18 -2.44
CA GLY A 15 -11.60 21.01 -1.17
C GLY A 15 -11.73 19.59 -0.58
N ALA A 16 -11.10 19.41 0.56
CA ALA A 16 -11.16 18.16 1.29
C ALA A 16 -12.54 17.95 1.94
N ALA A 17 -13.04 16.71 1.86
CA ALA A 17 -14.28 16.31 2.55
C ALA A 17 -14.06 15.01 3.29
N GLN A 18 -14.53 14.95 4.53
CA GLN A 18 -14.57 13.73 5.33
C GLN A 18 -16.01 13.28 5.52
N VAL A 19 -16.29 12.02 5.19
CA VAL A 19 -17.65 11.45 5.30
C VAL A 19 -17.64 10.34 6.34
N PHE A 20 -18.38 10.55 7.41
CA PHE A 20 -18.62 9.54 8.45
C PHE A 20 -19.83 8.69 8.06
N ALA A 21 -19.64 7.39 7.96
CA ALA A 21 -20.69 6.49 7.50
C ALA A 21 -20.56 5.11 8.15
N GLY A 22 -21.61 4.65 8.81
CA GLY A 22 -21.69 3.34 9.45
C GLY A 22 -21.74 2.16 8.45
N PRO A 23 -21.67 0.93 8.91
CA PRO A 23 -21.94 -0.26 8.09
C PRO A 23 -23.32 -0.17 7.43
N GLY A 24 -23.44 -0.61 6.17
CA GLY A 24 -24.72 -0.59 5.43
C GLY A 24 -25.23 0.78 4.98
N SER A 25 -24.56 1.88 5.31
CA SER A 25 -24.98 3.25 4.96
C SER A 25 -24.83 3.62 3.48
N GLY A 26 -24.38 2.71 2.63
CA GLY A 26 -24.19 2.97 1.20
C GLY A 26 -22.92 3.72 0.82
N LYS A 27 -21.81 3.55 1.56
CA LYS A 27 -20.51 4.19 1.26
C LYS A 27 -20.08 3.99 -0.19
N THR A 28 -20.10 2.75 -0.66
CA THR A 28 -19.71 2.43 -2.05
C THR A 28 -20.64 3.10 -3.06
N TYR A 29 -21.95 3.15 -2.78
CA TYR A 29 -22.91 3.88 -3.59
C TYR A 29 -22.52 5.36 -3.72
N VAL A 30 -22.24 6.03 -2.61
CA VAL A 30 -21.84 7.44 -2.61
C VAL A 30 -20.57 7.67 -3.43
N ILE A 31 -19.55 6.82 -3.25
CA ILE A 31 -18.28 6.96 -3.99
C ILE A 31 -18.51 6.81 -5.49
N VAL A 32 -19.18 5.77 -5.92
CA VAL A 32 -19.44 5.47 -7.34
C VAL A 32 -20.26 6.59 -8.00
N HIS A 33 -21.32 7.06 -7.34
CA HIS A 33 -22.13 8.18 -7.84
C HIS A 33 -21.39 9.52 -7.82
N ARG A 34 -20.47 9.73 -6.85
CA ARG A 34 -19.60 10.90 -6.84
C ARG A 34 -18.67 10.91 -8.05
N ILE A 35 -18.02 9.78 -8.37
CA ILE A 35 -17.15 9.67 -9.56
C ILE A 35 -17.95 10.01 -10.83
N ARG A 36 -19.14 9.44 -10.98
CA ARG A 36 -20.03 9.80 -12.09
C ARG A 36 -20.32 11.30 -12.11
N GLN A 37 -20.70 11.90 -10.98
CA GLN A 37 -21.00 13.33 -10.89
C GLN A 37 -19.78 14.23 -11.24
N LEU A 38 -18.57 13.83 -10.86
CA LEU A 38 -17.35 14.53 -11.25
C LEU A 38 -17.15 14.52 -12.77
N ILE A 39 -17.41 13.41 -13.42
CA ILE A 39 -17.26 13.25 -14.86
C ILE A 39 -18.40 13.97 -15.61
N THR A 40 -19.66 13.59 -15.34
CA THR A 40 -20.79 14.04 -16.14
C THR A 40 -21.35 15.40 -15.74
N GLY A 41 -21.20 15.77 -14.47
CA GLY A 41 -21.74 17.04 -13.93
C GLY A 41 -20.71 18.16 -13.83
N GLN A 42 -19.43 17.85 -13.68
CA GLN A 42 -18.36 18.82 -13.52
C GLN A 42 -17.34 18.79 -14.67
N GLY A 43 -17.44 17.85 -15.62
CA GLY A 43 -16.53 17.74 -16.76
C GLY A 43 -15.10 17.35 -16.40
N ILE A 44 -14.88 16.73 -15.25
CA ILE A 44 -13.55 16.26 -14.85
C ILE A 44 -13.11 15.10 -15.75
N ASP A 45 -11.91 15.20 -16.32
CA ASP A 45 -11.33 14.12 -17.10
C ASP A 45 -11.20 12.86 -16.22
N PRO A 46 -11.79 11.72 -16.63
CA PRO A 46 -11.74 10.49 -15.88
C PRO A 46 -10.32 10.01 -15.54
N SER A 47 -9.33 10.31 -16.38
CA SER A 47 -7.92 9.96 -16.15
C SER A 47 -7.29 10.68 -14.94
N HIS A 48 -7.89 11.79 -14.52
CA HIS A 48 -7.47 12.56 -13.34
C HIS A 48 -8.16 12.09 -12.04
N ILE A 49 -9.05 11.10 -12.13
CA ILE A 49 -9.75 10.56 -10.96
C ILE A 49 -9.04 9.30 -10.49
N LEU A 50 -8.64 9.32 -9.22
CA LEU A 50 -8.01 8.19 -8.54
C LEU A 50 -8.86 7.76 -7.35
N VAL A 51 -9.19 6.47 -7.31
CA VAL A 51 -9.94 5.83 -6.23
C VAL A 51 -9.05 4.83 -5.52
N ILE A 52 -8.79 5.09 -4.24
CA ILE A 52 -7.90 4.24 -3.44
C ILE A 52 -8.73 3.47 -2.40
N THR A 53 -8.46 2.18 -2.30
CA THR A 53 -9.05 1.29 -1.30
C THR A 53 -7.97 0.57 -0.51
N PHE A 54 -8.35 -0.08 0.58
CA PHE A 54 -7.40 -0.83 1.39
C PHE A 54 -7.06 -2.20 0.76
N THR A 55 -8.03 -2.86 0.13
CA THR A 55 -7.84 -4.19 -0.45
C THR A 55 -8.05 -4.19 -1.97
N LYS A 56 -7.35 -5.10 -2.66
CA LYS A 56 -7.50 -5.30 -4.10
C LYS A 56 -8.93 -5.72 -4.46
N ALA A 57 -9.55 -6.58 -3.65
CA ALA A 57 -10.92 -7.03 -3.86
C ALA A 57 -11.92 -5.86 -3.82
N ALA A 58 -11.78 -4.95 -2.83
CA ALA A 58 -12.63 -3.77 -2.74
C ALA A 58 -12.42 -2.80 -3.92
N ALA A 59 -11.18 -2.66 -4.41
CA ALA A 59 -10.90 -1.85 -5.59
C ALA A 59 -11.61 -2.39 -6.83
N LEU A 60 -11.51 -3.70 -7.07
CA LEU A 60 -12.15 -4.38 -8.19
C LEU A 60 -13.69 -4.30 -8.11
N GLU A 61 -14.27 -4.60 -6.95
CA GLU A 61 -15.71 -4.50 -6.73
C GLU A 61 -16.23 -3.07 -7.01
N MET A 62 -15.52 -2.07 -6.54
CA MET A 62 -15.90 -0.66 -6.76
C MET A 62 -15.78 -0.28 -8.24
N GLN A 63 -14.73 -0.73 -8.92
CA GLN A 63 -14.53 -0.53 -10.36
C GLN A 63 -15.67 -1.18 -11.18
N GLU A 64 -16.05 -2.41 -10.87
CA GLU A 64 -17.15 -3.11 -11.54
C GLU A 64 -18.49 -2.38 -11.36
N ARG A 65 -18.77 -1.93 -10.13
CA ARG A 65 -19.99 -1.15 -9.84
C ARG A 65 -20.00 0.18 -10.58
N PHE A 66 -18.85 0.84 -10.68
CA PHE A 66 -18.72 2.08 -11.45
C PHE A 66 -18.95 1.86 -12.94
N PHE A 67 -18.31 0.87 -13.56
CA PHE A 67 -18.48 0.58 -14.96
C PHE A 67 -19.93 0.18 -15.30
N ARG A 68 -20.58 -0.59 -14.44
CA ARG A 68 -22.01 -0.92 -14.60
C ARG A 68 -22.91 0.33 -14.58
N LEU A 69 -22.55 1.33 -13.77
CA LEU A 69 -23.27 2.60 -13.71
C LEU A 69 -23.04 3.48 -14.95
N MET A 70 -21.89 3.32 -15.62
CA MET A 70 -21.47 4.13 -16.77
C MET A 70 -21.72 3.45 -18.12
N GLU A 71 -22.25 2.23 -18.14
CA GLU A 71 -22.49 1.50 -19.38
C GLU A 71 -23.25 2.34 -20.43
N PRO A 72 -22.87 2.22 -21.71
CA PRO A 72 -21.85 1.32 -22.27
C PRO A 72 -20.39 1.84 -22.18
N GLU A 73 -20.19 3.05 -21.66
CA GLU A 73 -18.90 3.71 -21.54
C GLU A 73 -18.06 3.10 -20.42
N ARG A 74 -16.74 3.03 -20.64
CA ARG A 74 -15.75 2.62 -19.61
C ARG A 74 -14.68 3.69 -19.44
N PRO A 75 -15.01 4.78 -18.74
CA PRO A 75 -14.08 5.90 -18.54
C PRO A 75 -12.81 5.43 -17.83
N PRO A 76 -11.60 5.97 -18.17
CA PRO A 76 -10.31 5.54 -17.64
C PRO A 76 -10.03 6.03 -16.22
N VAL A 77 -10.99 5.86 -15.31
CA VAL A 77 -10.81 6.11 -13.87
C VAL A 77 -9.88 5.06 -13.27
N ARG A 78 -8.93 5.49 -12.47
CA ARG A 78 -7.97 4.58 -11.82
C ARG A 78 -8.49 4.09 -10.47
N PHE A 79 -8.57 2.78 -10.31
CA PHE A 79 -8.91 2.12 -9.05
C PHE A 79 -7.73 1.28 -8.58
N GLY A 80 -7.39 1.36 -7.28
CA GLY A 80 -6.27 0.58 -6.75
C GLY A 80 -6.15 0.63 -5.24
N THR A 81 -5.19 -0.12 -4.72
CA THR A 81 -4.76 0.01 -3.33
C THR A 81 -3.68 1.07 -3.19
N PHE A 82 -3.44 1.55 -1.96
CA PHE A 82 -2.31 2.46 -1.68
C PHE A 82 -1.00 1.93 -2.27
N HIS A 83 -0.67 0.67 -2.01
CA HIS A 83 0.56 0.04 -2.51
C HIS A 83 0.64 0.06 -4.04
N ALA A 84 -0.42 -0.32 -4.73
CA ALA A 84 -0.43 -0.33 -6.20
C ALA A 84 -0.27 1.07 -6.80
N VAL A 85 -0.91 2.07 -6.20
CA VAL A 85 -0.83 3.46 -6.64
C VAL A 85 0.57 4.02 -6.41
N PHE A 86 1.13 3.87 -5.22
CA PHE A 86 2.48 4.36 -4.91
C PHE A 86 3.54 3.65 -5.74
N TYR A 87 3.42 2.35 -5.93
CA TYR A 87 4.31 1.62 -6.84
C TYR A 87 4.26 2.19 -8.26
N HIS A 88 3.07 2.44 -8.79
CA HIS A 88 2.93 3.05 -10.11
C HIS A 88 3.60 4.44 -10.19
N ILE A 89 3.46 5.27 -9.16
CA ILE A 89 4.11 6.59 -9.08
C ILE A 89 5.63 6.42 -9.06
N LEU A 90 6.17 5.50 -8.25
CA LEU A 90 7.60 5.22 -8.17
C LEU A 90 8.16 4.77 -9.52
N LYS A 91 7.43 3.92 -10.26
CA LYS A 91 7.83 3.44 -11.60
C LYS A 91 7.90 4.56 -12.65
N GLN A 92 7.26 5.70 -12.43
CA GLN A 92 7.38 6.87 -13.32
C GLN A 92 8.66 7.67 -13.06
N SER A 93 9.28 7.51 -11.90
CA SER A 93 10.57 8.11 -11.58
C SER A 93 11.71 7.37 -12.29
N ALA A 94 12.66 8.11 -12.87
CA ALA A 94 13.83 7.53 -13.51
C ALA A 94 14.64 6.66 -12.53
N GLN A 95 14.69 7.04 -11.24
CA GLN A 95 15.43 6.33 -10.20
C GLN A 95 14.86 4.94 -9.90
N TYR A 96 13.52 4.76 -9.94
CA TYR A 96 12.86 3.52 -9.50
C TYR A 96 12.20 2.74 -10.64
N ARG A 97 12.39 3.18 -11.89
CA ARG A 97 11.76 2.56 -13.07
C ARG A 97 12.04 1.07 -13.17
N ASP A 98 13.29 0.66 -12.89
CA ASP A 98 13.74 -0.71 -13.07
C ASP A 98 13.69 -1.54 -11.77
N TYR A 99 13.32 -0.91 -10.66
CA TYR A 99 13.20 -1.59 -9.36
C TYR A 99 12.07 -2.62 -9.38
N VAL A 100 12.31 -3.77 -8.75
CA VAL A 100 11.33 -4.86 -8.62
C VAL A 100 10.92 -5.01 -7.16
N ILE A 101 9.62 -5.21 -6.92
CA ILE A 101 9.14 -5.52 -5.56
C ILE A 101 9.46 -6.99 -5.27
N ILE A 102 10.17 -7.22 -4.17
CA ILE A 102 10.40 -8.58 -3.69
C ILE A 102 9.19 -9.11 -2.92
N THR A 103 8.99 -10.42 -3.03
CA THR A 103 7.97 -11.13 -2.28
C THR A 103 8.38 -11.33 -0.82
N GLU A 104 7.42 -11.64 0.04
CA GLU A 104 7.67 -12.00 1.44
C GLU A 104 8.67 -13.18 1.57
N SER A 105 8.55 -14.16 0.69
CA SER A 105 9.46 -15.30 0.65
C SER A 105 10.90 -14.90 0.30
N GLU A 106 11.07 -14.00 -0.66
CA GLU A 106 12.39 -13.48 -1.07
C GLU A 106 12.98 -12.62 0.05
N ARG A 107 12.16 -11.78 0.69
CA ARG A 107 12.57 -10.98 1.85
C ARG A 107 13.13 -11.87 2.96
N ARG A 108 12.41 -12.92 3.31
CA ARG A 108 12.84 -13.89 4.32
C ARG A 108 14.16 -14.59 3.96
N LYS A 109 14.29 -15.01 2.70
CA LYS A 109 15.51 -15.63 2.21
C LYS A 109 16.70 -14.67 2.30
N LEU A 110 16.50 -13.42 1.91
CA LEU A 110 17.55 -12.40 1.94
C LEU A 110 18.00 -12.10 3.38
N ILE A 111 17.08 -11.87 4.30
CA ILE A 111 17.43 -11.65 5.72
C ILE A 111 18.19 -12.86 6.29
N ARG A 112 17.75 -14.09 5.97
CA ARG A 112 18.47 -15.29 6.36
C ARG A 112 19.90 -15.35 5.80
N GLN A 113 20.08 -15.00 4.53
CA GLN A 113 21.42 -14.93 3.91
C GLN A 113 22.32 -13.93 4.63
N ILE A 114 21.81 -12.72 4.93
CA ILE A 114 22.57 -11.70 5.67
C ILE A 114 22.96 -12.23 7.05
N ILE A 115 22.04 -12.88 7.78
CA ILE A 115 22.32 -13.48 9.08
C ILE A 115 23.45 -14.52 8.98
N HIS A 116 23.40 -15.41 7.99
CA HIS A 116 24.43 -16.43 7.80
C HIS A 116 25.81 -15.87 7.41
N MET A 117 25.87 -14.72 6.77
CA MET A 117 27.15 -14.06 6.42
C MET A 117 27.89 -13.50 7.65
N HIS A 118 27.18 -13.26 8.76
CA HIS A 118 27.76 -12.60 9.93
C HIS A 118 27.78 -13.54 11.16
N LYS A 119 28.98 -13.92 11.60
CA LYS A 119 29.19 -14.80 12.77
C LYS A 119 28.52 -14.33 14.06
N ARG A 120 28.28 -13.00 14.19
CA ARG A 120 27.60 -12.41 15.36
C ARG A 120 26.16 -12.91 15.53
N PHE A 121 25.56 -13.44 14.48
CA PHE A 121 24.20 -13.98 14.48
C PHE A 121 24.14 -15.52 14.56
N ALA A 122 25.27 -16.18 14.83
CA ALA A 122 25.31 -17.64 14.92
C ALA A 122 24.43 -18.24 16.03
N CYS A 123 23.94 -17.41 16.96
CA CYS A 123 23.01 -17.81 18.01
C CYS A 123 21.54 -17.89 17.54
N LEU A 124 21.23 -17.32 16.36
CA LEU A 124 19.88 -17.36 15.81
C LEU A 124 19.55 -18.71 15.18
N GLN A 125 18.34 -19.19 15.40
CA GLN A 125 17.82 -20.43 14.85
C GLN A 125 16.66 -20.17 13.90
N GLU A 126 16.20 -21.18 13.20
CA GLU A 126 15.12 -21.08 12.22
C GLU A 126 13.81 -20.55 12.83
N GLU A 127 13.53 -20.90 14.08
CA GLU A 127 12.37 -20.40 14.83
C GLU A 127 12.41 -18.91 15.14
N ASP A 128 13.60 -18.29 15.14
CA ASP A 128 13.78 -16.87 15.40
C ASP A 128 13.51 -16.00 14.13
N MET A 129 13.52 -16.62 12.93
CA MET A 129 13.51 -15.91 11.64
C MET A 129 12.28 -15.03 11.43
N ASP A 130 11.10 -15.48 11.82
CA ASP A 130 9.87 -14.69 11.68
C ASP A 130 9.91 -13.43 12.54
N SER A 131 10.37 -13.59 13.77
CA SER A 131 10.50 -12.48 14.72
C SER A 131 11.55 -11.46 14.28
N VAL A 132 12.69 -11.92 13.78
CA VAL A 132 13.75 -11.05 13.25
C VAL A 132 13.28 -10.32 12.00
N THR A 133 12.63 -11.03 11.07
CA THR A 133 12.08 -10.42 9.83
C THR A 133 11.04 -9.34 10.15
N ALA A 134 10.15 -9.61 11.11
CA ALA A 134 9.18 -8.61 11.56
C ALA A 134 9.84 -7.38 12.18
N SER A 135 10.94 -7.57 12.92
CA SER A 135 11.68 -6.46 13.56
C SER A 135 12.45 -5.62 12.57
N VAL A 136 13.07 -6.22 11.57
CA VAL A 136 13.69 -5.50 10.44
C VAL A 136 12.64 -4.65 9.72
N SER A 137 11.44 -5.19 9.47
CA SER A 137 10.34 -4.44 8.85
C SER A 137 9.84 -3.28 9.73
N ALA A 138 9.71 -3.50 11.02
CA ALA A 138 9.32 -2.47 11.97
C ALA A 138 10.38 -1.35 12.08
N CYS A 139 11.67 -1.70 12.07
CA CYS A 139 12.78 -0.76 12.09
C CYS A 139 12.82 0.14 10.83
N LYS A 140 12.46 -0.37 9.66
CA LYS A 140 12.33 0.42 8.43
C LYS A 140 11.23 1.49 8.51
N THR A 141 10.13 1.20 9.17
CA THR A 141 8.96 2.09 9.23
C THR A 141 8.96 3.02 10.44
N SER A 142 9.70 2.67 11.49
CA SER A 142 9.76 3.44 12.73
C SER A 142 11.16 3.31 13.34
N SER A 143 11.79 4.42 13.65
CA SER A 143 13.08 4.44 14.36
C SER A 143 13.03 3.86 15.78
N VAL A 144 11.86 3.42 16.25
CA VAL A 144 11.65 2.87 17.59
C VAL A 144 11.28 1.42 17.50
N ILE A 145 12.19 0.56 17.90
CA ILE A 145 11.93 -0.88 18.12
C ILE A 145 11.22 -1.01 19.45
N LYS A 146 9.92 -1.22 19.44
CA LYS A 146 9.09 -1.28 20.68
C LYS A 146 9.34 -2.51 21.54
N GLN A 147 9.82 -3.59 20.98
CA GLN A 147 10.20 -4.82 21.69
C GLN A 147 11.27 -5.58 20.89
N LEU A 148 12.32 -6.05 21.55
CA LEU A 148 13.25 -7.00 20.94
C LEU A 148 12.55 -8.34 20.74
N PRO A 149 12.59 -8.89 19.52
CA PRO A 149 11.84 -10.10 19.20
C PRO A 149 12.46 -11.36 19.84
N VAL A 150 13.76 -11.28 20.11
CA VAL A 150 14.55 -12.42 20.60
C VAL A 150 15.55 -11.90 21.62
N GLN A 151 15.62 -12.51 22.78
CA GLN A 151 16.60 -12.15 23.84
C GLN A 151 18.07 -12.38 23.44
N LYS A 152 18.30 -13.01 22.27
CA LYS A 152 19.62 -13.40 21.76
C LYS A 152 20.35 -12.28 21.01
N ILE A 153 19.63 -11.19 20.62
CA ILE A 153 20.18 -10.08 19.83
C ILE A 153 19.75 -8.74 20.40
N THR A 154 20.51 -7.69 20.10
CA THR A 154 20.29 -6.33 20.60
C THR A 154 19.54 -5.47 19.58
N GLU A 155 19.07 -4.29 20.01
CA GLU A 155 18.51 -3.28 19.08
C GLU A 155 19.52 -2.87 18.01
N GLN A 156 20.79 -2.74 18.37
CA GLN A 156 21.87 -2.42 17.42
C GLN A 156 22.06 -3.52 16.35
N ASP A 157 21.78 -4.77 16.71
CA ASP A 157 21.81 -5.88 15.76
C ASP A 157 20.67 -5.79 14.74
N ILE A 158 19.48 -5.38 15.17
CA ILE A 158 18.34 -5.15 14.25
C ILE A 158 18.61 -3.95 13.34
N VAL A 159 19.17 -2.86 13.87
CA VAL A 159 19.57 -1.70 13.05
C VAL A 159 20.58 -2.14 11.99
N PHE A 160 21.63 -2.84 12.38
CA PHE A 160 22.65 -3.36 11.47
C PHE A 160 22.02 -4.26 10.37
N LEU A 161 21.18 -5.22 10.75
CA LEU A 161 20.48 -6.07 9.77
C LEU A 161 19.61 -5.26 8.82
N THR A 162 18.97 -4.21 9.32
CA THR A 162 18.10 -3.33 8.51
C THR A 162 18.91 -2.51 7.51
N GLU A 163 20.08 -2.03 7.91
CA GLU A 163 21.02 -1.31 7.05
C GLU A 163 21.58 -2.21 5.93
N GLU A 164 22.09 -3.39 6.28
CA GLU A 164 22.57 -4.39 5.33
C GLU A 164 21.48 -4.82 4.34
N TYR A 165 20.28 -5.10 4.85
CA TYR A 165 19.14 -5.44 4.04
C TYR A 165 18.75 -4.32 3.07
N THR A 166 18.74 -3.09 3.55
CA THR A 166 18.38 -1.92 2.72
C THR A 166 19.46 -1.63 1.67
N ALA A 167 20.74 -1.80 2.03
CA ALA A 167 21.86 -1.66 1.11
C ALA A 167 21.77 -2.70 -0.02
N TYR A 168 21.50 -3.95 0.32
CA TYR A 168 21.31 -5.02 -0.66
C TYR A 168 20.17 -4.71 -1.63
N LEU A 169 19.00 -4.31 -1.12
CA LEU A 169 17.86 -3.96 -1.97
C LEU A 169 18.23 -2.86 -2.98
N ARG A 170 18.95 -1.83 -2.55
CA ARG A 170 19.39 -0.73 -3.43
C ARG A 170 20.37 -1.22 -4.49
N GLU A 171 21.35 -2.04 -4.11
CA GLU A 171 22.38 -2.57 -5.02
C GLU A 171 21.77 -3.41 -6.15
N PHE A 172 20.75 -4.21 -5.84
CA PHE A 172 20.09 -5.09 -6.80
C PHE A 172 18.82 -4.52 -7.43
N GLY A 173 18.55 -3.23 -7.26
CA GLY A 173 17.36 -2.59 -7.83
C GLY A 173 16.06 -3.21 -7.32
N GLN A 174 16.01 -3.58 -6.04
CA GLN A 174 14.86 -4.19 -5.39
C GLN A 174 14.24 -3.26 -4.35
N MET A 175 12.95 -3.44 -4.10
CA MET A 175 12.23 -2.76 -3.03
C MET A 175 11.23 -3.69 -2.35
N ASP A 176 10.87 -3.37 -1.13
CA ASP A 176 9.75 -3.97 -0.39
C ASP A 176 8.85 -2.90 0.23
N PHE A 177 7.68 -3.31 0.68
CA PHE A 177 6.72 -2.45 1.38
C PHE A 177 6.85 -2.55 2.90
#